data_76a8616be61738728013d1d840457bdf
#
_entry.id   76a8616be61738728013d1d840457bdf
#
_cell.length_a   1.000
_cell.length_b   1.000
_cell.length_c   1.000
_cell.angle_alpha   90.00
_cell.angle_beta   90.00
_cell.angle_gamma   90.00
#
_symmetry.space_group_name_H-M   'P 1'
#
loop_
_entity.id
_entity.type
_entity.pdbx_description
1 polymer ?
#
loop_
_entity_poly.entity_id
_entity_poly.type
_entity_poly.pdbx_seq_one_letter_code
_entity_poly.pdbx_strand_id
1 'polypeptide(L)'
;MTKYLIINADDFGMSRIFDNVILDLIKNNLVLSTTVMVNRITDNQKEQVERLIALSKNKNLSIGLHLEFENNDYTSQIKSQYQKFRKIFGFTPSHIDIHKAHSLKESFSETAELCKERSIPLRNSGVRFNGVKTTLSEAFFGSIEDFDKIEEWVKTFEDGNFYEILFHPGNYDPDCKSSLNQDRERDIKHIKRLNAILRKNNVKAVSYLDLAASR
;
A
#
# COMPACT_ATOMS: atom_id res chain seq x y z
N MET A 1 24.24 -2.18 10.03
CA MET A 1 23.46 -2.56 8.82
C MET A 1 22.21 -1.68 8.75
N THR A 2 21.49 -1.67 7.64
CA THR A 2 20.34 -0.77 7.40
C THR A 2 19.03 -1.53 7.58
N LYS A 3 18.07 -0.92 8.22
CA LYS A 3 16.68 -1.39 8.36
C LYS A 3 15.82 -0.76 7.28
N TYR A 4 14.77 -1.43 6.82
CA TYR A 4 13.96 -0.97 5.69
C TYR A 4 12.49 -0.86 6.07
N LEU A 5 11.86 0.28 5.74
CA LEU A 5 10.43 0.48 5.96
C LEU A 5 9.74 0.89 4.66
N ILE A 6 8.72 0.14 4.29
CA ILE A 6 7.76 0.49 3.25
C ILE A 6 6.65 1.30 3.92
N ILE A 7 6.46 2.54 3.48
CA ILE A 7 5.32 3.38 3.86
C ILE A 7 4.32 3.30 2.72
N ASN A 8 3.21 2.59 2.93
CA ASN A 8 2.17 2.43 1.91
C ASN A 8 0.99 3.34 2.18
N ALA A 9 0.52 4.05 1.15
CA ALA A 9 -0.73 4.78 1.16
C ALA A 9 -1.79 3.92 0.46
N ASP A 10 -2.76 3.44 1.22
CA ASP A 10 -3.87 2.62 0.72
C ASP A 10 -4.98 3.48 0.08
N ASP A 11 -5.90 2.83 -0.62
CA ASP A 11 -7.15 3.39 -1.12
C ASP A 11 -7.04 4.39 -2.29
N PHE A 12 -5.94 4.43 -3.07
CA PHE A 12 -5.94 5.20 -4.30
C PHE A 12 -7.05 4.70 -5.24
N GLY A 13 -7.84 5.62 -5.78
CA GLY A 13 -9.01 5.31 -6.62
C GLY A 13 -10.34 5.30 -5.85
N MET A 14 -10.32 5.35 -4.51
CA MET A 14 -11.55 5.42 -3.72
C MET A 14 -12.22 6.79 -3.80
N SER A 15 -11.44 7.87 -3.85
CA SER A 15 -11.90 9.25 -3.91
C SER A 15 -10.86 10.14 -4.58
N ARG A 16 -11.31 11.04 -5.45
CA ARG A 16 -10.43 12.05 -6.07
C ARG A 16 -9.75 12.95 -5.03
N ILE A 17 -10.39 13.21 -3.90
CA ILE A 17 -9.82 14.02 -2.82
C ILE A 17 -8.66 13.26 -2.17
N PHE A 18 -8.82 11.96 -1.90
CA PHE A 18 -7.76 11.13 -1.35
C PHE A 18 -6.60 10.96 -2.33
N ASP A 19 -6.91 10.71 -3.61
CA ASP A 19 -5.91 10.56 -4.66
C ASP A 19 -4.99 11.78 -4.77
N ASN A 20 -5.54 12.99 -4.68
CA ASN A 20 -4.72 14.21 -4.71
C ASN A 20 -3.75 14.29 -3.53
N VAL A 21 -4.17 13.91 -2.33
CA VAL A 21 -3.30 13.86 -1.15
C VAL A 21 -2.21 12.81 -1.31
N ILE A 22 -2.56 11.60 -1.76
CA ILE A 22 -1.60 10.51 -2.01
C ILE A 22 -0.55 10.96 -3.04
N LEU A 23 -0.98 11.57 -4.15
CA LEU A 23 -0.08 12.11 -5.18
C LEU A 23 0.88 13.18 -4.64
N ASP A 24 0.40 14.06 -3.75
CA ASP A 24 1.24 15.09 -3.13
C ASP A 24 2.26 14.49 -2.16
N LEU A 25 1.89 13.48 -1.39
CA LEU A 25 2.83 12.74 -0.53
C LEU A 25 3.91 12.02 -1.35
N ILE A 26 3.54 11.38 -2.45
CA ILE A 26 4.47 10.72 -3.39
C ILE A 26 5.39 11.75 -4.05
N LYS A 27 4.85 12.86 -4.53
CA LYS A 27 5.63 13.95 -5.16
C LYS A 27 6.71 14.47 -4.23
N ASN A 28 6.41 14.56 -2.93
CA ASN A 28 7.34 15.04 -1.91
C ASN A 28 8.25 13.94 -1.32
N ASN A 29 8.25 12.72 -1.88
CA ASN A 29 9.02 11.55 -1.40
C ASN A 29 8.72 11.15 0.06
N LEU A 30 7.52 11.44 0.54
CA LEU A 30 7.07 11.03 1.86
C LEU A 30 6.47 9.61 1.85
N VAL A 31 5.99 9.18 0.68
CA VAL A 31 5.44 7.85 0.40
C VAL A 31 6.08 7.34 -0.88
N LEU A 32 6.54 6.07 -0.88
CA LEU A 32 7.15 5.40 -2.04
C LEU A 32 6.35 4.15 -2.45
N SER A 33 5.17 3.95 -1.87
CA SER A 33 4.29 2.82 -2.15
C SER A 33 2.83 3.23 -2.01
N THR A 34 1.98 2.80 -2.95
CA THR A 34 0.54 2.99 -2.86
C THR A 34 -0.18 1.80 -3.48
N THR A 35 -1.39 1.49 -3.00
CA THR A 35 -2.25 0.46 -3.57
C THR A 35 -3.54 1.02 -4.13
N VAL A 36 -3.99 0.46 -5.25
CA VAL A 36 -5.03 1.02 -6.11
C VAL A 36 -6.27 0.13 -6.13
N MET A 37 -7.40 0.71 -5.80
CA MET A 37 -8.74 0.10 -5.92
C MET A 37 -9.27 0.29 -7.34
N VAL A 38 -8.88 -0.58 -8.25
CA VAL A 38 -9.18 -0.43 -9.68
C VAL A 38 -10.68 -0.38 -10.01
N ASN A 39 -11.53 -0.98 -9.16
CA ASN A 39 -12.97 -0.98 -9.35
C ASN A 39 -13.62 0.34 -8.94
N ARG A 40 -12.96 1.13 -8.12
CA ARG A 40 -13.43 2.44 -7.65
C ARG A 40 -13.06 3.60 -8.58
N ILE A 41 -12.07 3.40 -9.45
CA ILE A 41 -11.65 4.45 -10.40
C ILE A 41 -12.80 4.77 -11.36
N THR A 42 -13.13 6.05 -11.46
CA THR A 42 -14.11 6.63 -12.37
C THR A 42 -13.44 7.59 -13.36
N ASP A 43 -14.17 8.02 -14.38
CA ASP A 43 -13.66 8.99 -15.36
C ASP A 43 -13.18 10.30 -14.74
N ASN A 44 -13.75 10.68 -13.60
CA ASN A 44 -13.36 11.89 -12.86
C ASN A 44 -11.96 11.82 -12.25
N GLN A 45 -11.35 10.63 -12.20
CA GLN A 45 -10.01 10.38 -11.64
C GLN A 45 -8.95 10.12 -12.70
N LYS A 46 -9.28 10.29 -13.98
CA LYS A 46 -8.34 10.05 -15.10
C LYS A 46 -7.04 10.86 -14.94
N GLU A 47 -7.14 12.14 -14.58
CA GLU A 47 -5.98 13.00 -14.34
C GLU A 47 -5.09 12.44 -13.21
N GLN A 48 -5.69 11.99 -12.10
CA GLN A 48 -4.95 11.43 -10.97
C GLN A 48 -4.21 10.16 -11.36
N VAL A 49 -4.83 9.28 -12.14
CA VAL A 49 -4.21 8.07 -12.67
C VAL A 49 -3.02 8.40 -13.59
N GLU A 50 -3.19 9.34 -14.52
CA GLU A 50 -2.12 9.77 -15.43
C GLU A 50 -0.94 10.37 -14.65
N ARG A 51 -1.21 11.18 -13.61
CA ARG A 51 -0.18 11.73 -12.71
C ARG A 51 0.54 10.65 -11.93
N LEU A 52 -0.17 9.63 -11.41
CA LEU A 52 0.43 8.51 -10.70
C LEU A 52 1.38 7.71 -11.61
N ILE A 53 0.95 7.42 -12.84
CA ILE A 53 1.77 6.75 -13.85
C ILE A 53 3.00 7.59 -14.20
N ALA A 54 2.86 8.91 -14.37
CA ALA A 54 3.99 9.79 -14.66
C ALA A 54 5.01 9.82 -13.50
N LEU A 55 4.55 9.84 -12.26
CA LEU A 55 5.42 9.79 -11.08
C LEU A 55 6.19 8.46 -10.98
N SER A 56 5.58 7.33 -11.33
CA SER A 56 6.24 6.02 -11.28
C SER A 56 7.40 5.86 -12.27
N LYS A 57 7.36 6.60 -13.39
CA LYS A 57 8.45 6.57 -14.39
C LYS A 57 9.74 7.24 -13.91
N ASN A 58 9.63 8.18 -12.97
CA ASN A 58 10.73 9.03 -12.52
C ASN A 58 11.17 8.78 -11.08
N LYS A 59 10.52 7.85 -10.38
CA LYS A 59 10.76 7.56 -8.96
C LYS A 59 10.80 6.05 -8.72
N ASN A 60 11.48 5.64 -7.66
CA ASN A 60 11.38 4.28 -7.13
C ASN A 60 10.05 4.10 -6.38
N LEU A 61 8.95 4.26 -7.12
CA LEU A 61 7.57 4.19 -6.63
C LEU A 61 6.95 2.85 -6.97
N SER A 62 6.47 2.14 -5.97
CA SER A 62 5.67 0.95 -6.15
C SER A 62 4.18 1.29 -6.23
N ILE A 63 3.51 0.78 -7.26
CA ILE A 63 2.07 0.86 -7.43
C ILE A 63 1.52 -0.56 -7.38
N GLY A 64 0.80 -0.87 -6.30
CA GLY A 64 0.19 -2.17 -6.04
C GLY A 64 -1.29 -2.21 -6.40
N LEU A 65 -1.85 -3.42 -6.36
CA LEU A 65 -3.27 -3.68 -6.53
C LEU A 65 -3.92 -3.91 -5.17
N HIS A 66 -4.89 -3.05 -4.80
CA HIS A 66 -5.72 -3.16 -3.60
C HIS A 66 -6.99 -3.93 -3.96
N LEU A 67 -6.99 -5.25 -3.70
CA LEU A 67 -8.13 -6.12 -4.02
C LEU A 67 -9.32 -5.81 -3.11
N GLU A 68 -10.49 -5.71 -3.69
CA GLU A 68 -11.75 -5.68 -2.96
C GLU A 68 -12.68 -6.80 -3.45
N PHE A 69 -13.50 -7.35 -2.55
CA PHE A 69 -14.36 -8.47 -2.86
C PHE A 69 -15.81 -8.16 -2.52
N GLU A 70 -16.72 -8.49 -3.44
CA GLU A 70 -18.16 -8.32 -3.29
C GLU A 70 -18.85 -9.62 -2.84
N ASN A 71 -18.20 -10.76 -3.12
CA ASN A 71 -18.71 -12.11 -2.82
C ASN A 71 -17.53 -13.09 -2.69
N ASN A 72 -17.84 -14.37 -2.45
CA ASN A 72 -16.84 -15.42 -2.20
C ASN A 72 -16.24 -16.05 -3.49
N ASP A 73 -16.56 -15.55 -4.70
CA ASP A 73 -15.85 -15.93 -5.92
C ASP A 73 -14.54 -15.15 -6.04
N TYR A 74 -13.62 -15.42 -5.11
CA TYR A 74 -12.34 -14.72 -5.03
C TYR A 74 -11.50 -14.86 -6.29
N THR A 75 -11.41 -16.08 -6.84
CA THR A 75 -10.57 -16.37 -8.01
C THR A 75 -10.96 -15.51 -9.23
N SER A 76 -12.24 -15.42 -9.57
CA SER A 76 -12.70 -14.61 -10.70
C SER A 76 -12.48 -13.11 -10.46
N GLN A 77 -12.75 -12.63 -9.24
CA GLN A 77 -12.56 -11.22 -8.89
C GLN A 77 -11.08 -10.81 -8.87
N ILE A 78 -10.18 -11.66 -8.36
CA ILE A 78 -8.73 -11.44 -8.40
C ILE A 78 -8.25 -11.31 -9.85
N LYS A 79 -8.62 -12.26 -10.72
CA LYS A 79 -8.24 -12.23 -12.14
C LYS A 79 -8.77 -10.98 -12.86
N SER A 80 -10.02 -10.64 -12.63
CA SER A 80 -10.67 -9.47 -13.22
C SER A 80 -9.97 -8.16 -12.80
N GLN A 81 -9.73 -7.97 -11.50
CA GLN A 81 -9.06 -6.77 -10.97
C GLN A 81 -7.61 -6.69 -11.43
N TYR A 82 -6.88 -7.81 -11.47
CA TYR A 82 -5.52 -7.86 -12.01
C TYR A 82 -5.46 -7.45 -13.49
N GLN A 83 -6.39 -7.95 -14.32
CA GLN A 83 -6.47 -7.57 -15.73
C GLN A 83 -6.84 -6.10 -15.90
N LYS A 84 -7.79 -5.60 -15.08
CA LYS A 84 -8.20 -4.19 -15.09
C LYS A 84 -7.05 -3.28 -14.69
N PHE A 85 -6.26 -3.65 -13.66
CA PHE A 85 -5.04 -2.94 -13.28
C PHE A 85 -4.09 -2.81 -14.47
N ARG A 86 -3.77 -3.93 -15.12
CA ARG A 86 -2.87 -3.93 -16.28
C ARG A 86 -3.40 -3.10 -17.46
N LYS A 87 -4.70 -3.08 -17.68
CA LYS A 87 -5.34 -2.26 -18.72
C LYS A 87 -5.22 -0.76 -18.40
N ILE A 88 -5.38 -0.36 -17.15
CA ILE A 88 -5.31 1.05 -16.71
C ILE A 88 -3.86 1.54 -16.70
N PHE A 89 -2.95 0.79 -16.10
CA PHE A 89 -1.59 1.23 -15.82
C PHE A 89 -0.57 0.82 -16.90
N GLY A 90 -0.84 -0.19 -17.70
CA GLY A 90 0.07 -0.69 -18.75
C GLY A 90 1.21 -1.58 -18.25
N PHE A 91 1.26 -1.88 -16.94
CA PHE A 91 2.29 -2.73 -16.31
C PHE A 91 1.67 -3.65 -15.23
N THR A 92 2.47 -4.59 -14.72
CA THR A 92 2.11 -5.49 -13.63
C THR A 92 2.15 -4.76 -12.29
N PRO A 93 1.18 -4.96 -11.37
CA PRO A 93 1.26 -4.38 -10.03
C PRO A 93 2.55 -4.82 -9.32
N SER A 94 3.19 -3.87 -8.62
CA SER A 94 4.44 -4.14 -7.89
C SER A 94 4.26 -5.03 -6.67
N HIS A 95 3.07 -5.06 -6.11
CA HIS A 95 2.62 -5.88 -4.99
C HIS A 95 1.10 -5.97 -4.99
N ILE A 96 0.56 -6.87 -4.20
CA ILE A 96 -0.88 -7.03 -4.01
C ILE A 96 -1.19 -6.99 -2.52
N ASP A 97 -2.33 -6.41 -2.18
CA ASP A 97 -2.92 -6.48 -0.86
C ASP A 97 -4.45 -6.58 -0.94
N ILE A 98 -5.11 -6.72 0.20
CA ILE A 98 -6.55 -6.94 0.28
C ILE A 98 -7.18 -5.87 1.15
N HIS A 99 -8.14 -5.14 0.58
CA HIS A 99 -8.96 -4.19 1.32
C HIS A 99 -9.74 -4.90 2.43
N LYS A 100 -9.67 -4.37 3.68
CA LYS A 100 -10.29 -5.01 4.86
C LYS A 100 -9.84 -6.47 5.08
N ALA A 101 -8.56 -6.75 4.88
CA ALA A 101 -7.96 -8.09 4.98
C ALA A 101 -8.37 -8.86 6.24
N HIS A 102 -8.55 -8.18 7.38
CA HIS A 102 -8.95 -8.79 8.66
C HIS A 102 -10.28 -9.57 8.60
N SER A 103 -11.19 -9.21 7.69
CA SER A 103 -12.49 -9.86 7.50
C SER A 103 -12.55 -10.82 6.29
N LEU A 104 -11.43 -11.00 5.56
CA LEU A 104 -11.39 -11.70 4.27
C LEU A 104 -10.28 -12.76 4.19
N LYS A 105 -10.00 -13.42 5.32
CA LYS A 105 -8.89 -14.41 5.43
C LYS A 105 -9.00 -15.57 4.43
N GLU A 106 -10.22 -15.91 4.01
CA GLU A 106 -10.47 -16.97 3.04
C GLU A 106 -9.95 -16.66 1.64
N SER A 107 -9.78 -15.37 1.30
CA SER A 107 -9.25 -14.95 0.00
C SER A 107 -7.72 -14.97 -0.10
N PHE A 108 -7.01 -15.24 1.01
CA PHE A 108 -5.54 -15.14 1.04
C PHE A 108 -4.86 -16.22 0.21
N SER A 109 -5.37 -17.46 0.20
CA SER A 109 -4.77 -18.56 -0.55
C SER A 109 -4.80 -18.28 -2.05
N GLU A 110 -5.95 -17.89 -2.58
CA GLU A 110 -6.13 -17.59 -4.01
C GLU A 110 -5.32 -16.37 -4.44
N THR A 111 -5.24 -15.36 -3.57
CA THR A 111 -4.39 -14.19 -3.82
C THR A 111 -2.91 -14.58 -3.84
N ALA A 112 -2.48 -15.43 -2.90
CA ALA A 112 -1.09 -15.91 -2.83
C ALA A 112 -0.71 -16.77 -4.05
N GLU A 113 -1.64 -17.56 -4.60
CA GLU A 113 -1.40 -18.31 -5.83
C GLU A 113 -1.09 -17.39 -7.01
N LEU A 114 -1.88 -16.32 -7.22
CA LEU A 114 -1.57 -15.33 -8.24
C LEU A 114 -0.22 -14.65 -7.99
N CYS A 115 0.06 -14.26 -6.74
CA CYS A 115 1.32 -13.63 -6.36
C CYS A 115 2.52 -14.55 -6.66
N LYS A 116 2.41 -15.83 -6.33
CA LYS A 116 3.43 -16.84 -6.62
C LYS A 116 3.63 -17.05 -8.12
N GLU A 117 2.53 -17.23 -8.88
CA GLU A 117 2.55 -17.43 -10.34
C GLU A 117 3.23 -16.26 -11.06
N ARG A 118 3.00 -15.04 -10.59
CA ARG A 118 3.49 -13.81 -11.21
C ARG A 118 4.76 -13.25 -10.56
N SER A 119 5.28 -13.90 -9.52
CA SER A 119 6.41 -13.41 -8.73
C SER A 119 6.17 -11.99 -8.16
N ILE A 120 4.94 -11.72 -7.73
CA ILE A 120 4.53 -10.44 -7.15
C ILE A 120 4.55 -10.56 -5.63
N PRO A 121 5.17 -9.61 -4.89
CA PRO A 121 5.06 -9.56 -3.44
C PRO A 121 3.61 -9.42 -2.96
N LEU A 122 3.30 -10.07 -1.84
CA LEU A 122 2.03 -9.95 -1.14
C LEU A 122 2.25 -9.21 0.19
N ARG A 123 1.37 -8.26 0.54
CA ARG A 123 1.36 -7.68 1.89
C ARG A 123 1.25 -8.78 2.94
N ASN A 124 2.06 -8.68 3.97
CA ASN A 124 1.96 -9.57 5.11
C ASN A 124 0.77 -9.17 6.00
N SER A 125 -0.27 -9.96 5.99
CA SER A 125 -1.47 -9.80 6.83
C SER A 125 -1.54 -10.86 7.94
N GLY A 126 -0.37 -11.20 8.51
CA GLY A 126 -0.24 -12.22 9.57
C GLY A 126 -0.15 -13.67 9.03
N VAL A 127 -0.24 -13.87 7.72
CA VAL A 127 -0.12 -15.18 7.06
C VAL A 127 0.99 -15.13 6.02
N ARG A 128 1.85 -16.15 5.99
CA ARG A 128 2.92 -16.29 4.99
C ARG A 128 2.66 -17.51 4.12
N PHE A 129 2.94 -17.36 2.84
CA PHE A 129 2.79 -18.40 1.84
C PHE A 129 4.14 -18.78 1.24
N ASN A 130 4.39 -20.08 1.11
CA ASN A 130 5.66 -20.58 0.57
C ASN A 130 5.83 -20.13 -0.90
N GLY A 131 6.99 -19.52 -1.19
CA GLY A 131 7.32 -19.00 -2.52
C GLY A 131 6.70 -17.65 -2.84
N VAL A 132 6.04 -16.99 -1.88
CA VAL A 132 5.53 -15.60 -2.01
C VAL A 132 6.39 -14.67 -1.15
N LYS A 133 6.90 -13.61 -1.78
CA LYS A 133 7.72 -12.61 -1.10
C LYS A 133 6.86 -11.67 -0.27
N THR A 134 7.27 -11.39 0.97
CA THR A 134 6.54 -10.54 1.91
C THR A 134 7.49 -9.90 2.94
N THR A 135 7.02 -8.92 3.70
CA THR A 135 7.77 -8.30 4.80
C THR A 135 8.00 -9.25 5.98
N LEU A 136 8.93 -8.92 6.89
CA LEU A 136 9.28 -9.78 8.03
C LEU A 136 8.10 -10.04 8.96
N SER A 137 7.34 -9.00 9.28
CA SER A 137 6.17 -9.06 10.15
C SER A 137 4.91 -8.63 9.41
N GLU A 138 3.76 -8.85 10.03
CA GLU A 138 2.49 -8.26 9.60
C GLU A 138 2.63 -6.75 9.42
N ALA A 139 1.96 -6.21 8.41
CA ALA A 139 1.95 -4.77 8.15
C ALA A 139 1.32 -4.02 9.34
N PHE A 140 2.03 -2.98 9.81
CA PHE A 140 1.57 -2.17 10.93
C PHE A 140 0.47 -1.21 10.48
N PHE A 141 -0.69 -1.23 11.15
CA PHE A 141 -1.82 -0.37 10.79
C PHE A 141 -1.69 1.02 11.43
N GLY A 142 -0.92 1.89 10.81
CA GLY A 142 -0.59 3.21 11.33
C GLY A 142 -1.79 4.16 11.51
N SER A 143 -2.88 3.94 10.77
CA SER A 143 -4.07 4.80 10.81
C SER A 143 -4.88 4.73 12.12
N ILE A 144 -4.73 3.67 12.89
CA ILE A 144 -5.47 3.50 14.17
C ILE A 144 -4.60 3.74 15.39
N GLU A 145 -3.29 3.87 15.21
CA GLU A 145 -2.35 3.97 16.31
C GLU A 145 -1.95 5.41 16.61
N ASP A 146 -1.64 5.67 17.88
CA ASP A 146 -0.99 6.90 18.29
C ASP A 146 0.46 6.93 17.78
N PHE A 147 0.97 8.14 17.52
CA PHE A 147 2.29 8.30 16.94
C PHE A 147 3.42 7.74 17.81
N ASP A 148 3.28 7.76 19.12
CA ASP A 148 4.27 7.22 20.05
C ASP A 148 4.40 5.69 19.91
N LYS A 149 3.31 4.98 19.68
CA LYS A 149 3.33 3.54 19.39
C LYS A 149 4.04 3.22 18.08
N ILE A 150 3.88 4.09 17.06
CA ILE A 150 4.62 3.96 15.80
C ILE A 150 6.13 4.11 16.07
N GLU A 151 6.53 5.09 16.88
CA GLU A 151 7.93 5.28 17.25
C GLU A 151 8.50 4.09 18.03
N GLU A 152 7.74 3.55 18.98
CA GLU A 152 8.13 2.35 19.74
C GLU A 152 8.30 1.15 18.81
N TRP A 153 7.37 0.92 17.90
CA TRP A 153 7.43 -0.17 16.94
C TRP A 153 8.67 -0.04 16.03
N VAL A 154 8.99 1.13 15.52
CA VAL A 154 10.19 1.35 14.69
C VAL A 154 11.48 1.02 15.44
N LYS A 155 11.53 1.20 16.75
CA LYS A 155 12.70 0.85 17.59
C LYS A 155 12.96 -0.66 17.64
N THR A 156 11.93 -1.50 17.39
CA THR A 156 12.06 -2.96 17.40
C THR A 156 12.66 -3.55 16.11
N PHE A 157 12.91 -2.73 15.09
CA PHE A 157 13.38 -3.21 13.80
C PHE A 157 14.78 -3.81 13.89
N GLU A 158 14.98 -4.88 13.14
CA GLU A 158 16.26 -5.58 13.00
C GLU A 158 16.92 -5.26 11.66
N ASP A 159 18.24 -5.27 11.64
CA ASP A 159 19.05 -4.97 10.46
C ASP A 159 18.80 -5.95 9.31
N GLY A 160 18.75 -5.42 8.09
CA GLY A 160 18.57 -6.19 6.86
C GLY A 160 17.13 -6.56 6.56
N ASN A 161 16.19 -6.34 7.48
CA ASN A 161 14.80 -6.72 7.34
C ASN A 161 13.92 -5.60 6.77
N PHE A 162 12.86 -6.03 6.08
CA PHE A 162 11.81 -5.17 5.52
C PHE A 162 10.58 -5.24 6.39
N TYR A 163 10.04 -4.05 6.70
CA TYR A 163 8.80 -3.84 7.44
C TYR A 163 7.84 -3.00 6.60
N GLU A 164 6.56 -3.03 6.92
CA GLU A 164 5.55 -2.19 6.28
C GLU A 164 4.69 -1.49 7.32
N ILE A 165 4.41 -0.20 7.06
CA ILE A 165 3.36 0.55 7.72
C ILE A 165 2.38 1.04 6.66
N LEU A 166 1.08 0.83 6.90
CA LEU A 166 0.02 1.29 6.03
C LEU A 166 -0.73 2.46 6.66
N PHE A 167 -1.09 3.42 5.81
CA PHE A 167 -1.88 4.59 6.13
C PHE A 167 -2.98 4.80 5.09
N HIS A 168 -4.03 5.51 5.49
CA HIS A 168 -5.12 5.93 4.63
C HIS A 168 -5.18 7.46 4.53
N PRO A 169 -4.16 8.14 3.97
CA PRO A 169 -4.10 9.59 3.96
C PRO A 169 -5.17 10.19 3.04
N GLY A 170 -5.77 11.29 3.46
CA GLY A 170 -6.76 12.02 2.68
C GLY A 170 -7.26 13.25 3.43
N ASN A 171 -7.85 14.21 2.72
CA ASN A 171 -8.70 15.22 3.33
C ASN A 171 -10.13 14.67 3.44
N TYR A 172 -10.93 15.21 4.34
CA TYR A 172 -12.32 14.81 4.47
C TYR A 172 -13.08 14.93 3.14
N ASP A 173 -13.80 13.87 2.76
CA ASP A 173 -14.62 13.81 1.56
C ASP A 173 -16.10 13.57 1.96
N PRO A 174 -17.00 14.57 1.82
CA PRO A 174 -18.39 14.44 2.24
C PRO A 174 -19.17 13.34 1.49
N ASP A 175 -18.71 12.97 0.28
CA ASP A 175 -19.36 11.96 -0.55
C ASP A 175 -18.84 10.55 -0.28
N CYS A 176 -17.75 10.41 0.47
CA CYS A 176 -17.13 9.12 0.77
C CYS A 176 -17.64 8.50 2.08
N LYS A 177 -18.19 7.29 1.99
CA LYS A 177 -18.71 6.52 3.15
C LYS A 177 -17.65 5.67 3.87
N SER A 178 -16.35 5.93 3.68
CA SER A 178 -15.29 5.24 4.41
C SER A 178 -15.38 5.51 5.91
N SER A 179 -15.27 4.47 6.73
CA SER A 179 -15.23 4.59 8.20
C SER A 179 -14.03 5.41 8.70
N LEU A 180 -12.96 5.47 7.91
CA LEU A 180 -11.74 6.23 8.22
C LEU A 180 -11.78 7.68 7.73
N ASN A 181 -12.87 8.11 7.08
CA ASN A 181 -12.91 9.39 6.37
C ASN A 181 -12.53 10.61 7.24
N GLN A 182 -12.92 10.63 8.51
CA GLN A 182 -12.59 11.71 9.44
C GLN A 182 -11.15 11.65 9.98
N ASP A 183 -10.52 10.47 9.97
CA ASP A 183 -9.19 10.25 10.54
C ASP A 183 -8.05 10.43 9.51
N ARG A 184 -8.35 10.50 8.22
CA ARG A 184 -7.36 10.52 7.14
C ARG A 184 -6.38 11.70 7.21
N GLU A 185 -6.81 12.86 7.72
CA GLU A 185 -5.92 14.02 7.91
C GLU A 185 -4.87 13.78 9.01
N ARG A 186 -5.18 12.94 10.00
CA ARG A 186 -4.21 12.51 11.02
C ARG A 186 -3.07 11.71 10.36
N ASP A 187 -3.38 10.84 9.42
CA ASP A 187 -2.40 10.04 8.71
C ASP A 187 -1.40 10.89 7.92
N ILE A 188 -1.85 11.99 7.32
CA ILE A 188 -0.95 12.96 6.67
C ILE A 188 0.07 13.51 7.67
N LYS A 189 -0.37 13.84 8.89
CA LYS A 189 0.51 14.36 9.95
C LYS A 189 1.50 13.28 10.42
N HIS A 190 1.04 12.05 10.59
CA HIS A 190 1.88 10.91 10.97
C HIS A 190 2.96 10.63 9.92
N ILE A 191 2.60 10.55 8.65
CA ILE A 191 3.54 10.35 7.53
C ILE A 191 4.61 11.44 7.51
N LYS A 192 4.24 12.71 7.66
CA LYS A 192 5.20 13.83 7.69
C LYS A 192 6.18 13.75 8.86
N ARG A 193 5.72 13.30 10.02
CA ARG A 193 6.56 13.14 11.22
C ARG A 193 7.49 11.93 11.14
N LEU A 194 7.10 10.90 10.38
CA LEU A 194 7.80 9.61 10.33
C LEU A 194 9.26 9.75 9.90
N ASN A 195 9.55 10.64 8.95
CA ASN A 195 10.92 10.87 8.47
C ASN A 195 11.94 11.20 9.56
N ALA A 196 11.54 11.93 10.60
CA ALA A 196 12.42 12.25 11.73
C ALA A 196 12.78 10.98 12.53
N ILE A 197 11.76 10.12 12.77
CA ILE A 197 11.95 8.84 13.47
C ILE A 197 12.84 7.90 12.67
N LEU A 198 12.61 7.79 11.35
CA LEU A 198 13.39 6.91 10.50
C LEU A 198 14.89 7.28 10.53
N ARG A 199 15.21 8.57 10.41
CA ARG A 199 16.60 9.05 10.51
C ARG A 199 17.23 8.72 11.86
N LYS A 200 16.51 8.97 12.97
CA LYS A 200 16.97 8.71 14.34
C LYS A 200 17.29 7.22 14.57
N ASN A 201 16.55 6.32 13.94
CA ASN A 201 16.67 4.86 14.12
C ASN A 201 17.45 4.16 13.01
N ASN A 202 18.11 4.90 12.10
CA ASN A 202 18.84 4.36 10.93
C ASN A 202 17.97 3.44 10.06
N VAL A 203 16.73 3.86 9.81
CA VAL A 203 15.76 3.16 8.96
C VAL A 203 15.66 3.88 7.61
N LYS A 204 15.77 3.15 6.53
CA LYS A 204 15.61 3.67 5.17
C LYS A 204 14.18 3.44 4.69
N ALA A 205 13.51 4.52 4.24
CA ALA A 205 12.27 4.40 3.51
C ALA A 205 12.54 3.78 2.13
N VAL A 206 11.76 2.76 1.77
CA VAL A 206 11.90 1.98 0.54
C VAL A 206 10.53 1.68 -0.07
N SER A 207 10.52 1.09 -1.27
CA SER A 207 9.31 0.64 -1.96
C SER A 207 9.20 -0.89 -1.99
N TYR A 208 8.09 -1.43 -2.44
CA TYR A 208 7.95 -2.86 -2.72
C TYR A 208 8.84 -3.34 -3.88
N LEU A 209 9.31 -2.44 -4.75
CA LEU A 209 10.29 -2.78 -5.77
C LEU A 209 11.64 -3.17 -5.14
N ASP A 210 12.04 -2.51 -4.04
CA ASP A 210 13.24 -2.86 -3.29
C ASP A 210 13.08 -4.22 -2.60
N LEU A 211 11.91 -4.51 -2.02
CA LEU A 211 11.60 -5.82 -1.46
C LEU A 211 11.62 -6.90 -2.54
N ALA A 212 11.02 -6.65 -3.71
CA ALA A 212 11.02 -7.59 -4.82
C ALA A 212 12.44 -7.92 -5.30
N ALA A 213 13.33 -6.95 -5.33
CA ALA A 213 14.72 -7.09 -5.76
C ALA A 213 15.66 -7.68 -4.67
N SER A 214 15.26 -7.73 -3.40
CA SER A 214 16.08 -8.29 -2.31
C SER A 214 16.31 -9.80 -2.53
N ARG A 215 17.48 -10.31 -2.10
CA ARG A 215 17.85 -11.73 -2.21
C ARG A 215 17.16 -12.59 -1.17
#